data_3c03aed917fcdb45561a7f4589232079
#
_entry.id   3c03aed917fcdb45561a7f4589232079
#
_cell.length_a   1.000
_cell.length_b   1.000
_cell.length_c   1.000
_cell.angle_alpha   90.00
_cell.angle_beta   90.00
_cell.angle_gamma   90.00
#
_symmetry.space_group_name_H-M   'P 1'
#
loop_
_entity.id
_entity.type
_entity.pdbx_description
1 polymer ?
#
loop_
_entity_poly.entity_id
_entity_poly.type
_entity_poly.pdbx_seq_one_letter_code
_entity_poly.pdbx_strand_id
1 'polypeptide(L)'
;MALLAAAPARAQSQPPPHQLTDVAVALVLAVDVSGSVSTDRFELQREGYAAAFRNPRVLNAIRSLDTQSIAVAMMQWTGPALHVVAVDWTLVKDEATALGFADAIAAAPRQLFGGGTSISGAIDYSRLLLALSPFHGARRVIDVSGDGANNRGPPPAAARDAAVRDGIGINGLPILALEPDLDRYYYDNVIGGPGAFMVPAANYETFADAVLKKLITEMAGTGDSAARSNAIDPNSYSWSQTRPILR
;
A
#
# COMPACT_ATOMS: atom_id res chain seq x y z
N MET A 1 14.02 25.98 69.15
CA MET A 1 13.88 24.78 68.29
C MET A 1 12.69 25.00 67.34
N ALA A 2 12.96 25.29 66.11
CA ALA A 2 11.93 25.48 65.08
C ALA A 2 11.78 24.21 64.28
N LEU A 3 10.59 23.59 64.32
CA LEU A 3 10.26 22.42 63.43
C LEU A 3 9.95 22.95 62.03
N LEU A 4 10.77 22.60 61.04
CA LEU A 4 10.42 22.71 59.63
C LEU A 4 9.49 21.53 59.26
N ALA A 5 8.26 21.84 58.92
CA ALA A 5 7.34 20.88 58.32
C ALA A 5 7.66 20.74 56.81
N ALA A 6 8.05 19.55 56.38
CA ALA A 6 8.24 19.23 54.94
C ALA A 6 6.89 19.08 54.27
N ALA A 7 6.65 19.85 53.20
CA ALA A 7 5.45 19.72 52.35
C ALA A 7 5.53 18.42 51.53
N PRO A 8 4.41 17.68 51.33
CA PRO A 8 4.41 16.47 50.53
C PRO A 8 4.62 16.81 49.05
N ALA A 9 5.57 16.10 48.42
CA ALA A 9 5.81 16.17 46.97
C ALA A 9 4.56 15.74 46.23
N ARG A 10 4.01 16.62 45.37
CA ARG A 10 2.95 16.28 44.43
C ARG A 10 3.47 15.28 43.43
N ALA A 11 2.91 14.06 43.42
CA ALA A 11 3.12 13.09 42.39
C ALA A 11 2.66 13.71 41.06
N GLN A 12 3.58 13.86 40.11
CA GLN A 12 3.26 14.25 38.74
C GLN A 12 2.53 13.05 38.09
N SER A 13 1.24 13.24 37.83
CA SER A 13 0.47 12.27 37.04
C SER A 13 1.09 12.18 35.64
N GLN A 14 1.63 11.00 35.29
CA GLN A 14 2.03 10.71 33.91
C GLN A 14 0.81 10.90 33.00
N PRO A 15 0.95 11.57 31.85
CA PRO A 15 -0.14 11.63 30.87
C PRO A 15 -0.54 10.19 30.49
N PRO A 16 -1.84 9.93 30.25
CA PRO A 16 -2.29 8.61 29.84
C PRO A 16 -1.55 8.20 28.56
N PRO A 17 -1.21 6.92 28.38
CA PRO A 17 -0.61 6.44 27.14
C PRO A 17 -1.50 6.87 25.97
N HIS A 18 -0.90 7.44 24.92
CA HIS A 18 -1.60 7.79 23.71
C HIS A 18 -2.25 6.51 23.15
N GLN A 19 -3.55 6.40 23.32
CA GLN A 19 -4.31 5.27 22.78
C GLN A 19 -4.38 5.50 21.26
N LEU A 20 -3.78 4.58 20.48
CA LEU A 20 -3.86 4.63 19.03
C LEU A 20 -5.31 4.48 18.59
N THR A 21 -5.70 5.17 17.52
CA THR A 21 -7.03 5.02 16.95
C THR A 21 -7.12 3.69 16.20
N ASP A 22 -8.11 2.86 16.56
CA ASP A 22 -8.38 1.60 15.88
C ASP A 22 -9.03 1.84 14.51
N VAL A 23 -8.52 1.14 13.49
CA VAL A 23 -9.04 1.15 12.12
C VAL A 23 -9.11 -0.28 11.58
N ALA A 24 -9.99 -0.54 10.62
CA ALA A 24 -10.09 -1.87 10.03
C ALA A 24 -8.84 -2.23 9.22
N VAL A 25 -8.27 -1.26 8.51
CA VAL A 25 -7.07 -1.44 7.69
C VAL A 25 -6.10 -0.28 7.89
N ALA A 26 -4.84 -0.58 8.18
CA ALA A 26 -3.73 0.35 8.01
C ALA A 26 -3.03 0.00 6.68
N LEU A 27 -3.09 0.91 5.70
CA LEU A 27 -2.69 0.70 4.31
C LEU A 27 -1.56 1.64 3.91
N VAL A 28 -0.47 1.09 3.39
CA VAL A 28 0.58 1.87 2.72
C VAL A 28 0.47 1.67 1.21
N LEU A 29 0.26 2.75 0.48
CA LEU A 29 0.33 2.80 -0.98
C LEU A 29 1.77 3.09 -1.38
N ALA A 30 2.51 2.06 -1.82
CA ALA A 30 3.90 2.17 -2.26
C ALA A 30 3.94 2.34 -3.78
N VAL A 31 4.16 3.57 -4.24
CA VAL A 31 4.06 3.99 -5.65
C VAL A 31 5.42 4.11 -6.28
N ASP A 32 5.67 3.35 -7.33
CA ASP A 32 6.89 3.42 -8.15
C ASP A 32 6.98 4.75 -8.89
N VAL A 33 8.11 5.42 -8.71
CA VAL A 33 8.48 6.62 -9.47
C VAL A 33 9.90 6.47 -10.03
N SER A 34 10.33 5.24 -10.32
CA SER A 34 11.64 4.91 -10.88
C SER A 34 11.85 5.51 -12.27
N GLY A 35 13.04 5.28 -12.86
CA GLY A 35 13.43 5.93 -14.10
C GLY A 35 12.57 5.57 -15.32
N SER A 36 11.85 4.44 -15.32
CA SER A 36 10.90 4.03 -16.36
C SER A 36 9.61 4.84 -16.34
N VAL A 37 9.24 5.40 -15.17
CA VAL A 37 8.06 6.23 -15.00
C VAL A 37 8.34 7.63 -15.50
N SER A 38 7.85 8.00 -16.71
CA SER A 38 7.91 9.35 -17.24
C SER A 38 7.04 10.32 -16.44
N THR A 39 7.13 11.62 -16.70
CA THR A 39 6.26 12.61 -16.08
C THR A 39 4.79 12.32 -16.35
N ASP A 40 4.43 12.03 -17.60
CA ASP A 40 3.04 11.72 -17.98
C ASP A 40 2.52 10.45 -17.28
N ARG A 41 3.36 9.43 -17.16
CA ARG A 41 3.04 8.19 -16.45
C ARG A 41 2.84 8.43 -14.95
N PHE A 42 3.68 9.26 -14.35
CA PHE A 42 3.50 9.68 -12.96
C PHE A 42 2.17 10.42 -12.76
N GLU A 43 1.82 11.35 -13.66
CA GLU A 43 0.55 12.06 -13.61
C GLU A 43 -0.64 11.08 -13.67
N LEU A 44 -0.62 10.11 -14.59
CA LEU A 44 -1.67 9.09 -14.70
C LEU A 44 -1.80 8.24 -13.43
N GLN A 45 -0.69 7.87 -12.79
CA GLN A 45 -0.73 7.18 -11.49
C GLN A 45 -1.36 8.06 -10.41
N ARG A 46 -0.89 9.29 -10.27
CA ARG A 46 -1.35 10.25 -9.27
C ARG A 46 -2.85 10.52 -9.42
N GLU A 47 -3.30 10.82 -10.64
CA GLU A 47 -4.71 11.04 -10.96
C GLU A 47 -5.56 9.79 -10.72
N GLY A 48 -5.05 8.62 -11.08
CA GLY A 48 -5.73 7.34 -10.86
C GLY A 48 -6.00 7.07 -9.37
N TYR A 49 -5.02 7.28 -8.51
CA TYR A 49 -5.22 7.15 -7.06
C TYR A 49 -6.19 8.21 -6.53
N ALA A 50 -6.03 9.48 -6.90
CA ALA A 50 -6.93 10.55 -6.47
C ALA A 50 -8.38 10.29 -6.91
N ALA A 51 -8.59 9.86 -8.15
CA ALA A 51 -9.91 9.51 -8.68
C ALA A 51 -10.54 8.33 -7.93
N ALA A 52 -9.75 7.33 -7.56
CA ALA A 52 -10.25 6.19 -6.80
C ALA A 52 -10.78 6.59 -5.42
N PHE A 53 -10.07 7.46 -4.67
CA PHE A 53 -10.55 7.96 -3.37
C PHE A 53 -11.70 8.94 -3.48
N ARG A 54 -11.92 9.60 -4.63
CA ARG A 54 -13.12 10.38 -4.93
C ARG A 54 -14.32 9.52 -5.33
N ASN A 55 -14.11 8.25 -5.65
CA ASN A 55 -15.16 7.36 -6.10
C ASN A 55 -16.05 6.89 -4.93
N PRO A 56 -17.39 7.10 -4.97
CA PRO A 56 -18.28 6.71 -3.88
C PRO A 56 -18.27 5.19 -3.58
N ARG A 57 -17.88 4.35 -4.55
CA ARG A 57 -17.77 2.89 -4.33
C ARG A 57 -16.66 2.54 -3.32
N VAL A 58 -15.54 3.26 -3.33
CA VAL A 58 -14.46 3.09 -2.33
C VAL A 58 -14.95 3.51 -0.96
N LEU A 59 -15.62 4.67 -0.84
CA LEU A 59 -16.17 5.11 0.43
C LEU A 59 -17.23 4.15 0.97
N ASN A 60 -18.10 3.62 0.11
CA ASN A 60 -19.10 2.62 0.52
C ASN A 60 -18.42 1.32 1.00
N ALA A 61 -17.34 0.89 0.33
CA ALA A 61 -16.56 -0.26 0.78
C ALA A 61 -15.90 -0.02 2.15
N ILE A 62 -15.35 1.19 2.40
CA ILE A 62 -14.80 1.56 3.71
C ILE A 62 -15.90 1.55 4.79
N ARG A 63 -17.08 2.09 4.50
CA ARG A 63 -18.22 2.11 5.44
C ARG A 63 -18.78 0.73 5.77
N SER A 64 -18.51 -0.28 4.95
CA SER A 64 -18.92 -1.66 5.22
C SER A 64 -17.99 -2.42 6.18
N LEU A 65 -16.84 -1.84 6.52
CA LEU A 65 -15.88 -2.41 7.48
C LEU A 65 -16.38 -2.24 8.93
N ASP A 66 -15.91 -3.10 9.85
CA ASP A 66 -16.32 -3.09 11.25
C ASP A 66 -16.10 -1.73 11.93
N THR A 67 -14.96 -1.09 11.71
CA THR A 67 -14.66 0.25 12.25
C THR A 67 -15.12 1.38 11.34
N GLN A 68 -15.66 1.07 10.17
CA GLN A 68 -16.06 2.03 9.11
C GLN A 68 -14.96 3.04 8.75
N SER A 69 -13.71 2.65 8.94
CA SER A 69 -12.56 3.53 8.73
C SER A 69 -11.30 2.75 8.35
N ILE A 70 -10.43 3.43 7.62
CA ILE A 70 -9.06 2.99 7.33
C ILE A 70 -8.07 4.11 7.64
N ALA A 71 -6.84 3.75 7.94
CA ALA A 71 -5.72 4.68 7.90
C ALA A 71 -4.89 4.39 6.65
N VAL A 72 -4.57 5.43 5.90
CA VAL A 72 -3.82 5.27 4.66
C VAL A 72 -2.69 6.29 4.58
N ALA A 73 -1.52 5.86 4.09
CA ALA A 73 -0.39 6.71 3.73
C ALA A 73 0.07 6.37 2.31
N MET A 74 0.61 7.36 1.60
CA MET A 74 1.21 7.14 0.29
C MET A 74 2.70 7.47 0.33
N MET A 75 3.53 6.57 -0.19
CA MET A 75 4.95 6.81 -0.38
C MET A 75 5.36 6.65 -1.84
N GLN A 76 6.36 7.41 -2.26
CA GLN A 76 7.08 7.23 -3.52
C GLN A 76 8.36 6.45 -3.26
N TRP A 77 8.72 5.58 -4.21
CA TRP A 77 9.95 4.81 -4.12
C TRP A 77 10.64 4.62 -5.49
N THR A 78 11.95 4.40 -5.44
CA THR A 78 12.79 4.05 -6.60
C THR A 78 13.85 3.01 -6.20
N GLY A 79 15.09 3.43 -5.95
CA GLY A 79 16.20 2.58 -5.52
C GLY A 79 16.13 2.16 -4.03
N PRO A 80 17.10 1.35 -3.56
CA PRO A 80 17.05 0.68 -2.25
C PRO A 80 16.92 1.61 -1.04
N ALA A 81 17.44 2.84 -1.11
CA ALA A 81 17.38 3.83 -0.03
C ALA A 81 16.64 5.11 -0.44
N LEU A 82 15.91 5.08 -1.55
CA LEU A 82 15.21 6.23 -2.11
C LEU A 82 13.71 6.07 -1.93
N HIS A 83 13.22 6.51 -0.77
CA HIS A 83 11.82 6.46 -0.36
C HIS A 83 11.44 7.79 0.26
N VAL A 84 10.21 8.25 0.03
CA VAL A 84 9.67 9.46 0.65
C VAL A 84 8.17 9.30 0.88
N VAL A 85 7.69 9.75 2.03
CA VAL A 85 6.25 9.84 2.29
C VAL A 85 5.71 11.02 1.48
N ALA A 86 4.86 10.73 0.52
CA ALA A 86 4.23 11.72 -0.35
C ALA A 86 2.94 12.28 0.25
N VAL A 87 2.15 11.43 0.95
CA VAL A 87 0.99 11.81 1.75
C VAL A 87 1.06 11.04 3.06
N ASP A 88 1.07 11.78 4.17
CA ASP A 88 1.18 11.21 5.51
C ASP A 88 -0.09 10.46 5.94
N TRP A 89 0.03 9.69 7.02
CA TRP A 89 -1.06 8.90 7.57
C TRP A 89 -2.34 9.74 7.74
N THR A 90 -3.39 9.31 7.07
CA THR A 90 -4.68 9.98 7.05
C THR A 90 -5.79 8.99 7.41
N LEU A 91 -6.66 9.37 8.34
CA LEU A 91 -7.87 8.63 8.66
C LEU A 91 -8.93 8.91 7.58
N VAL A 92 -9.38 7.87 6.89
CA VAL A 92 -10.46 7.93 5.90
C VAL A 92 -11.67 7.17 6.43
N LYS A 93 -12.78 7.87 6.69
CA LYS A 93 -14.02 7.32 7.28
C LYS A 93 -15.30 7.89 6.67
N ASP A 94 -15.22 9.05 6.03
CA ASP A 94 -16.35 9.77 5.44
C ASP A 94 -15.93 10.46 4.15
N GLU A 95 -16.89 11.11 3.48
CA GLU A 95 -16.65 11.78 2.21
C GLU A 95 -15.62 12.92 2.34
N ALA A 96 -15.68 13.70 3.40
CA ALA A 96 -14.77 14.83 3.60
C ALA A 96 -13.33 14.35 3.76
N THR A 97 -13.10 13.28 4.54
CA THR A 97 -11.76 12.70 4.73
C THR A 97 -11.25 11.97 3.49
N ALA A 98 -12.13 11.32 2.71
CA ALA A 98 -11.77 10.70 1.45
C ALA A 98 -11.38 11.75 0.39
N LEU A 99 -12.15 12.83 0.26
CA LEU A 99 -11.84 13.95 -0.63
C LEU A 99 -10.55 14.66 -0.21
N GLY A 100 -10.35 14.89 1.09
CA GLY A 100 -9.12 15.51 1.62
C GLY A 100 -7.88 14.68 1.30
N PHE A 101 -7.95 13.34 1.43
CA PHE A 101 -6.85 12.45 1.04
C PHE A 101 -6.61 12.44 -0.48
N ALA A 102 -7.69 12.41 -1.28
CA ALA A 102 -7.60 12.52 -2.74
C ALA A 102 -6.96 13.84 -3.20
N ASP A 103 -7.30 14.95 -2.56
CA ASP A 103 -6.72 16.26 -2.87
C ASP A 103 -5.25 16.33 -2.47
N ALA A 104 -4.87 15.72 -1.34
CA ALA A 104 -3.47 15.59 -0.93
C ALA A 104 -2.65 14.76 -1.95
N ILE A 105 -3.21 13.66 -2.46
CA ILE A 105 -2.59 12.88 -3.54
C ILE A 105 -2.44 13.74 -4.80
N ALA A 106 -3.50 14.42 -5.24
CA ALA A 106 -3.49 15.25 -6.45
C ALA A 106 -2.47 16.41 -6.37
N ALA A 107 -2.22 16.92 -5.16
CA ALA A 107 -1.24 17.99 -4.92
C ALA A 107 0.18 17.46 -4.71
N ALA A 108 0.39 16.15 -4.48
CA ALA A 108 1.70 15.59 -4.18
C ALA A 108 2.63 15.63 -5.42
N PRO A 109 3.78 16.33 -5.34
CA PRO A 109 4.71 16.37 -6.45
C PRO A 109 5.49 15.05 -6.56
N ARG A 110 6.07 14.77 -7.72
CA ARG A 110 7.12 13.77 -7.84
C ARG A 110 8.37 14.27 -7.14
N GLN A 111 8.86 13.52 -6.16
CA GLN A 111 10.01 13.92 -5.33
C GLN A 111 11.29 13.13 -5.63
N LEU A 112 11.17 11.95 -6.25
CA LEU A 112 12.29 11.08 -6.57
C LEU A 112 12.41 10.87 -8.07
N PHE A 113 13.64 10.72 -8.53
CA PHE A 113 13.98 10.56 -9.94
C PHE A 113 15.17 9.61 -10.09
N GLY A 114 15.04 8.58 -10.92
CA GLY A 114 16.12 7.61 -11.14
C GLY A 114 16.33 6.67 -9.96
N GLY A 115 17.53 6.06 -9.87
CA GLY A 115 17.90 5.16 -8.77
C GLY A 115 17.62 3.67 -9.02
N GLY A 116 16.94 3.32 -10.10
CA GLY A 116 16.52 1.96 -10.42
C GLY A 116 15.24 1.57 -9.70
N THR A 117 14.88 0.28 -9.73
CA THR A 117 13.64 -0.28 -9.20
C THR A 117 13.97 -1.22 -8.04
N SER A 118 13.63 -0.83 -6.80
CA SER A 118 13.87 -1.63 -5.60
C SER A 118 12.55 -1.92 -4.87
N ILE A 119 11.87 -2.96 -5.32
CA ILE A 119 10.63 -3.44 -4.67
C ILE A 119 10.93 -3.90 -3.24
N SER A 120 12.07 -4.57 -3.01
CA SER A 120 12.50 -4.96 -1.67
C SER A 120 12.64 -3.76 -0.72
N GLY A 121 13.27 -2.66 -1.19
CA GLY A 121 13.39 -1.43 -0.43
C GLY A 121 12.03 -0.80 -0.15
N ALA A 122 11.11 -0.78 -1.13
CA ALA A 122 9.75 -0.29 -0.95
C ALA A 122 8.99 -1.07 0.14
N ILE A 123 9.09 -2.41 0.13
CA ILE A 123 8.48 -3.27 1.15
C ILE A 123 9.07 -2.98 2.53
N ASP A 124 10.41 -2.94 2.67
CA ASP A 124 11.07 -2.73 3.96
C ASP A 124 10.74 -1.35 4.54
N TYR A 125 10.72 -0.29 3.72
CA TYR A 125 10.32 1.03 4.18
C TYR A 125 8.82 1.10 4.55
N SER A 126 7.96 0.44 3.80
CA SER A 126 6.52 0.35 4.11
C SER A 126 6.27 -0.38 5.44
N ARG A 127 7.07 -1.43 5.74
CA ARG A 127 7.02 -2.11 7.05
C ARG A 127 7.36 -1.15 8.19
N LEU A 128 8.37 -0.31 8.00
CA LEU A 128 8.73 0.73 8.98
C LEU A 128 7.60 1.74 9.16
N LEU A 129 6.98 2.22 8.08
CA LEU A 129 5.84 3.12 8.14
C LEU A 129 4.67 2.50 8.92
N LEU A 130 4.35 1.23 8.68
CA LEU A 130 3.30 0.51 9.42
C LEU A 130 3.63 0.33 10.89
N ALA A 131 4.90 0.10 11.23
CA ALA A 131 5.36 -0.03 12.62
C ALA A 131 5.29 1.32 13.39
N LEU A 132 5.46 2.44 12.69
CA LEU A 132 5.42 3.79 13.24
C LEU A 132 4.06 4.47 13.04
N SER A 133 3.06 3.76 12.52
CA SER A 133 1.73 4.31 12.29
C SER A 133 1.09 4.84 13.59
N PRO A 134 0.48 6.03 13.57
CA PRO A 134 -0.32 6.54 14.70
C PRO A 134 -1.69 5.84 14.83
N PHE A 135 -1.95 4.82 14.01
CA PHE A 135 -3.18 4.03 14.00
C PHE A 135 -2.91 2.56 14.26
N HIS A 136 -3.84 1.89 14.92
CA HIS A 136 -3.83 0.45 15.09
C HIS A 136 -4.77 -0.20 14.09
N GLY A 137 -4.21 -0.78 13.02
CA GLY A 137 -4.97 -1.48 11.98
C GLY A 137 -5.23 -2.95 12.36
N ALA A 138 -6.49 -3.38 12.34
CA ALA A 138 -6.84 -4.80 12.48
C ALA A 138 -6.18 -5.64 11.37
N ARG A 139 -6.08 -5.09 10.16
CA ARG A 139 -5.24 -5.59 9.07
C ARG A 139 -4.18 -4.55 8.74
N ARG A 140 -2.96 -5.00 8.46
CA ARG A 140 -1.85 -4.16 7.99
C ARG A 140 -1.46 -4.60 6.60
N VAL A 141 -1.47 -3.67 5.64
CA VAL A 141 -1.35 -3.99 4.22
C VAL A 141 -0.38 -3.03 3.54
N ILE A 142 0.42 -3.57 2.64
CA ILE A 142 1.27 -2.83 1.70
C ILE A 142 0.74 -3.09 0.29
N ASP A 143 0.39 -2.03 -0.42
CA ASP A 143 0.05 -2.06 -1.83
C ASP A 143 1.23 -1.60 -2.66
N VAL A 144 1.87 -2.51 -3.40
CA VAL A 144 3.01 -2.20 -4.25
C VAL A 144 2.56 -2.02 -5.70
N SER A 145 2.71 -0.81 -6.26
CA SER A 145 2.52 -0.55 -7.69
C SER A 145 3.84 -0.23 -8.37
N GLY A 146 4.04 -0.73 -9.60
CA GLY A 146 5.23 -0.47 -10.39
C GLY A 146 5.17 -1.07 -11.80
N ASP A 147 6.05 -0.59 -12.70
CA ASP A 147 6.08 -0.96 -14.11
C ASP A 147 7.30 -1.83 -14.50
N GLY A 148 8.04 -2.34 -13.51
CA GLY A 148 9.22 -3.16 -13.76
C GLY A 148 9.58 -4.10 -12.61
N ALA A 149 10.33 -5.15 -12.94
CA ALA A 149 10.90 -6.08 -11.98
C ALA A 149 11.99 -5.40 -11.12
N ASN A 150 12.24 -5.98 -9.95
CA ASN A 150 13.31 -5.51 -9.05
C ASN A 150 14.67 -5.62 -9.74
N ASN A 151 15.37 -4.51 -9.93
CA ASN A 151 16.69 -4.47 -10.56
C ASN A 151 17.78 -3.85 -9.65
N ARG A 152 17.41 -3.45 -8.43
CA ARG A 152 18.32 -2.92 -7.41
C ARG A 152 17.98 -3.47 -6.03
N GLY A 153 19.00 -3.63 -5.21
CA GLY A 153 18.86 -4.19 -3.86
C GLY A 153 18.66 -5.71 -3.84
N PRO A 154 18.30 -6.27 -2.68
CA PRO A 154 18.03 -7.70 -2.52
C PRO A 154 16.80 -8.17 -3.31
N PRO A 155 16.63 -9.48 -3.54
CA PRO A 155 15.40 -10.03 -4.09
C PRO A 155 14.18 -9.68 -3.22
N PRO A 156 13.02 -9.32 -3.80
CA PRO A 156 11.84 -8.90 -3.05
C PRO A 156 11.27 -9.98 -2.13
N ALA A 157 11.42 -11.24 -2.50
CA ALA A 157 10.90 -12.37 -1.72
C ALA A 157 11.37 -12.37 -0.25
N ALA A 158 12.61 -11.95 0.02
CA ALA A 158 13.12 -11.88 1.39
C ALA A 158 12.40 -10.78 2.21
N ALA A 159 12.17 -9.60 1.63
CA ALA A 159 11.42 -8.50 2.24
C ALA A 159 9.94 -8.88 2.42
N ARG A 160 9.32 -9.50 1.40
CA ARG A 160 7.97 -10.06 1.47
C ARG A 160 7.83 -11.03 2.64
N ASP A 161 8.70 -12.02 2.72
CA ASP A 161 8.62 -13.04 3.76
C ASP A 161 8.81 -12.45 5.16
N ALA A 162 9.63 -11.40 5.28
CA ALA A 162 9.77 -10.66 6.53
C ALA A 162 8.48 -9.90 6.89
N ALA A 163 7.85 -9.21 5.94
CA ALA A 163 6.57 -8.53 6.14
C ALA A 163 5.46 -9.51 6.55
N VAL A 164 5.40 -10.67 5.90
CA VAL A 164 4.42 -11.73 6.24
C VAL A 164 4.63 -12.26 7.65
N ARG A 165 5.88 -12.46 8.09
CA ARG A 165 6.17 -12.83 9.49
C ARG A 165 5.73 -11.77 10.49
N ASP A 166 5.76 -10.49 10.11
CA ASP A 166 5.25 -9.39 10.93
C ASP A 166 3.71 -9.30 10.89
N GLY A 167 3.01 -10.19 10.18
CA GLY A 167 1.57 -10.21 10.00
C GLY A 167 1.08 -9.10 9.04
N ILE A 168 1.89 -8.70 8.07
CA ILE A 168 1.57 -7.70 7.05
C ILE A 168 1.26 -8.43 5.75
N GLY A 169 0.10 -8.12 5.14
CA GLY A 169 -0.23 -8.56 3.80
C GLY A 169 0.40 -7.65 2.74
N ILE A 170 0.85 -8.24 1.64
CA ILE A 170 1.38 -7.47 0.50
C ILE A 170 0.55 -7.79 -0.74
N ASN A 171 -0.07 -6.77 -1.29
CA ASN A 171 -0.81 -6.83 -2.54
C ASN A 171 -0.06 -6.11 -3.66
N GLY A 172 -0.35 -6.48 -4.92
CA GLY A 172 0.34 -5.96 -6.09
C GLY A 172 -0.57 -5.22 -7.07
N LEU A 173 -0.01 -4.21 -7.73
CA LEU A 173 -0.57 -3.57 -8.91
C LEU A 173 0.54 -3.43 -9.96
N PRO A 174 0.92 -4.54 -10.65
CA PRO A 174 1.87 -4.46 -11.75
C PRO A 174 1.27 -3.73 -12.95
N ILE A 175 2.05 -2.84 -13.57
CA ILE A 175 1.69 -2.11 -14.79
C ILE A 175 2.45 -2.74 -15.95
N LEU A 176 1.73 -3.45 -16.85
CA LEU A 176 2.33 -4.33 -17.86
C LEU A 176 2.85 -3.58 -19.11
N ALA A 177 2.89 -2.24 -19.06
CA ALA A 177 3.24 -1.39 -20.20
C ALA A 177 4.63 -1.66 -20.80
N LEU A 178 5.61 -2.07 -19.99
CA LEU A 178 6.99 -2.31 -20.40
C LEU A 178 7.41 -3.78 -20.28
N GLU A 179 6.87 -4.49 -19.31
CA GLU A 179 7.17 -5.89 -19.01
C GLU A 179 5.85 -6.69 -19.02
N PRO A 180 5.50 -7.37 -20.13
CA PRO A 180 4.23 -8.09 -20.26
C PRO A 180 4.00 -9.20 -19.23
N ASP A 181 5.07 -9.82 -18.71
CA ASP A 181 5.02 -10.90 -17.72
C ASP A 181 5.24 -10.40 -16.27
N LEU A 182 5.10 -9.09 -16.04
CA LEU A 182 5.36 -8.49 -14.73
C LEU A 182 4.37 -8.99 -13.66
N ASP A 183 3.15 -9.33 -14.04
CA ASP A 183 2.15 -9.93 -13.18
C ASP A 183 2.64 -11.26 -12.58
N ARG A 184 3.23 -12.13 -13.43
CA ARG A 184 3.86 -13.37 -12.97
C ARG A 184 5.02 -13.10 -12.01
N TYR A 185 5.86 -12.11 -12.34
CA TYR A 185 6.96 -11.72 -11.45
C TYR A 185 6.44 -11.27 -10.08
N TYR A 186 5.38 -10.45 -10.04
CA TYR A 186 4.75 -9.99 -8.80
C TYR A 186 4.16 -11.16 -8.01
N TYR A 187 3.53 -12.11 -8.70
CA TYR A 187 3.00 -13.31 -8.09
C TYR A 187 4.09 -14.15 -7.40
N ASP A 188 5.19 -14.41 -8.11
CA ASP A 188 6.25 -15.27 -7.62
C ASP A 188 7.09 -14.59 -6.50
N ASN A 189 7.28 -13.27 -6.55
CA ASN A 189 8.30 -12.58 -5.76
C ASN A 189 7.78 -11.48 -4.83
N VAL A 190 6.61 -10.88 -5.07
CA VAL A 190 6.20 -9.64 -4.40
C VAL A 190 5.03 -9.85 -3.46
N ILE A 191 3.91 -10.39 -3.95
CA ILE A 191 2.71 -10.56 -3.12
C ILE A 191 2.89 -11.66 -2.09
N GLY A 192 2.24 -11.51 -0.93
CA GLY A 192 2.33 -12.50 0.13
C GLY A 192 1.48 -12.17 1.34
N GLY A 193 1.25 -13.17 2.17
CA GLY A 193 0.41 -13.09 3.36
C GLY A 193 -1.03 -13.53 3.13
N PRO A 194 -1.84 -13.63 4.20
CA PRO A 194 -3.21 -14.11 4.12
C PRO A 194 -4.08 -13.25 3.22
N GLY A 195 -4.69 -13.85 2.20
CA GLY A 195 -5.57 -13.17 1.27
C GLY A 195 -4.85 -12.21 0.30
N ALA A 196 -3.53 -12.33 0.15
CA ALA A 196 -2.77 -11.55 -0.82
C ALA A 196 -3.31 -11.73 -2.24
N PHE A 197 -3.38 -10.63 -2.98
CA PHE A 197 -3.88 -10.62 -4.35
C PHE A 197 -3.17 -9.54 -5.17
N MET A 198 -3.37 -9.57 -6.47
CA MET A 198 -2.94 -8.49 -7.35
C MET A 198 -4.03 -8.12 -8.36
N VAL A 199 -3.97 -6.89 -8.83
CA VAL A 199 -4.79 -6.39 -9.94
C VAL A 199 -3.85 -5.78 -10.97
N PRO A 200 -3.52 -6.47 -12.06
CA PRO A 200 -2.66 -5.90 -13.08
C PRO A 200 -3.38 -4.79 -13.86
N ALA A 201 -2.65 -3.72 -14.17
CA ALA A 201 -3.04 -2.73 -15.16
C ALA A 201 -2.35 -3.04 -16.49
N ALA A 202 -3.09 -3.13 -17.58
CA ALA A 202 -2.50 -3.43 -18.90
C ALA A 202 -1.51 -2.32 -19.33
N ASN A 203 -1.80 -1.09 -18.96
CA ASN A 203 -0.99 0.10 -19.22
C ASN A 203 -1.36 1.23 -18.24
N TYR A 204 -0.79 2.41 -18.43
CA TYR A 204 -1.06 3.57 -17.56
C TYR A 204 -2.46 4.17 -17.77
N GLU A 205 -3.05 4.01 -18.95
CA GLU A 205 -4.41 4.47 -19.26
C GLU A 205 -5.47 3.66 -18.49
N THR A 206 -5.20 2.38 -18.24
CA THR A 206 -6.09 1.49 -17.46
C THR A 206 -5.77 1.47 -15.97
N PHE A 207 -4.76 2.23 -15.52
CA PHE A 207 -4.29 2.23 -14.13
C PHE A 207 -5.39 2.67 -13.15
N ALA A 208 -6.15 3.71 -13.48
CA ALA A 208 -7.23 4.23 -12.61
C ALA A 208 -8.30 3.17 -12.31
N ASP A 209 -8.70 2.40 -13.32
CA ASP A 209 -9.67 1.30 -13.16
C ASP A 209 -9.08 0.17 -12.30
N ALA A 210 -7.80 -0.14 -12.47
CA ALA A 210 -7.11 -1.15 -11.69
C ALA A 210 -7.00 -0.75 -10.21
N VAL A 211 -6.65 0.52 -9.91
CA VAL A 211 -6.63 1.06 -8.54
C VAL A 211 -8.00 1.00 -7.91
N LEU A 212 -9.04 1.49 -8.62
CA LEU A 212 -10.41 1.46 -8.11
C LEU A 212 -10.84 0.04 -7.74
N LYS A 213 -10.63 -0.92 -8.66
CA LYS A 213 -10.94 -2.33 -8.43
C LYS A 213 -10.16 -2.88 -7.23
N LYS A 214 -8.86 -2.57 -7.17
CA LYS A 214 -7.96 -3.04 -6.11
C LYS A 214 -8.40 -2.54 -4.74
N LEU A 215 -8.68 -1.24 -4.59
CA LEU A 215 -9.13 -0.66 -3.32
C LEU A 215 -10.47 -1.24 -2.86
N ILE A 216 -11.43 -1.46 -3.77
CA ILE A 216 -12.70 -2.10 -3.42
C ILE A 216 -12.46 -3.54 -2.95
N THR A 217 -11.61 -4.31 -3.65
CA THR A 217 -11.27 -5.69 -3.26
C THR A 217 -10.56 -5.72 -1.92
N GLU A 218 -9.66 -4.76 -1.66
CA GLU A 218 -8.97 -4.62 -0.37
C GLU A 218 -9.94 -4.41 0.79
N MET A 219 -10.94 -3.55 0.60
CA MET A 219 -11.94 -3.28 1.64
C MET A 219 -12.91 -4.46 1.83
N ALA A 220 -13.27 -5.20 0.78
CA ALA A 220 -14.14 -6.36 0.88
C ALA A 220 -13.55 -7.48 1.77
N GLY A 221 -12.26 -7.46 2.02
CA GLY A 221 -11.57 -8.45 2.87
C GLY A 221 -11.62 -9.86 2.28
N THR A 222 -11.16 -10.83 3.07
CA THR A 222 -11.10 -12.24 2.64
C THR A 222 -12.44 -12.99 2.73
N GLY A 223 -13.53 -12.31 3.09
CA GLY A 223 -14.87 -12.92 3.34
C GLY A 223 -15.78 -13.02 2.12
N ASP A 224 -15.63 -12.18 1.11
CA ASP A 224 -16.55 -12.13 -0.03
C ASP A 224 -15.95 -12.77 -1.29
N SER A 225 -16.41 -13.99 -1.61
CA SER A 225 -15.97 -14.76 -2.78
C SER A 225 -16.38 -14.12 -4.12
N ALA A 226 -17.38 -13.25 -4.14
CA ALA A 226 -17.89 -12.61 -5.35
C ALA A 226 -16.98 -11.46 -5.84
N ALA A 227 -16.34 -10.73 -4.93
CA ALA A 227 -15.37 -9.68 -5.29
C ALA A 227 -14.06 -10.27 -5.85
N ARG A 228 -13.74 -11.52 -5.49
CA ARG A 228 -12.54 -12.24 -5.93
C ARG A 228 -12.63 -12.80 -7.34
N SER A 229 -13.82 -13.00 -7.91
CA SER A 229 -13.97 -13.62 -9.24
C SER A 229 -13.35 -12.80 -10.36
N ASN A 230 -12.93 -11.57 -10.07
CA ASN A 230 -12.25 -10.66 -10.98
C ASN A 230 -10.86 -10.20 -10.50
N ALA A 231 -10.42 -10.54 -9.29
CA ALA A 231 -9.02 -10.49 -8.90
C ALA A 231 -8.39 -11.82 -9.31
N ILE A 232 -7.16 -11.80 -9.77
CA ILE A 232 -6.47 -13.04 -10.13
C ILE A 232 -6.19 -13.79 -8.83
N ASP A 233 -6.96 -14.87 -8.59
CA ASP A 233 -6.68 -15.82 -7.51
C ASP A 233 -5.38 -16.54 -7.85
N PRO A 234 -4.42 -16.60 -6.92
CA PRO A 234 -3.20 -17.37 -7.07
C PRO A 234 -3.43 -18.81 -7.56
N ASN A 235 -4.54 -19.43 -7.18
CA ASN A 235 -4.86 -20.80 -7.58
C ASN A 235 -5.60 -20.92 -8.93
N SER A 236 -5.96 -19.81 -9.56
CA SER A 236 -6.69 -19.84 -10.86
C SER A 236 -5.77 -19.84 -12.10
N TYR A 237 -4.47 -19.68 -11.92
CA TYR A 237 -3.51 -19.78 -13.02
C TYR A 237 -3.18 -21.25 -13.32
N SER A 238 -3.93 -21.86 -14.25
CA SER A 238 -3.41 -23.00 -14.99
C SER A 238 -2.48 -22.49 -16.09
N TRP A 239 -1.20 -22.44 -15.81
CA TRP A 239 -0.19 -22.15 -16.83
C TRP A 239 -0.17 -23.31 -17.81
N SER A 240 -0.71 -23.11 -19.03
CA SER A 240 -0.51 -24.07 -20.10
C SER A 240 0.98 -24.12 -20.42
N GLN A 241 1.62 -25.23 -20.07
CA GLN A 241 3.01 -25.53 -20.44
C GLN A 241 3.07 -25.77 -21.95
N THR A 242 3.04 -24.73 -22.76
CA THR A 242 3.47 -24.81 -24.16
C THR A 242 4.94 -24.47 -24.23
N ARG A 243 5.80 -25.48 -23.99
CA ARG A 243 7.21 -25.39 -24.42
C ARG A 243 7.23 -25.41 -25.95
N PRO A 244 7.85 -24.44 -26.63
CA PRO A 244 8.19 -24.61 -28.03
C PRO A 244 9.28 -25.68 -28.12
N ILE A 245 8.98 -26.76 -28.84
CA ILE A 245 9.98 -27.74 -29.25
C ILE A 245 10.81 -27.07 -30.34
N LEU A 246 12.03 -26.66 -30.01
CA LEU A 246 13.04 -26.30 -30.99
C LEU A 246 13.46 -27.60 -31.71
N ARG A 247 13.20 -27.66 -32.98
CA ARG A 247 13.87 -28.54 -33.95
C ARG A 247 14.97 -27.77 -34.64
#